data_ec18a3de4d57cd611b7c9ebacfa5cd5f
#
_entry.id   ec18a3de4d57cd611b7c9ebacfa5cd5f
#
_cell.length_a   1.000
_cell.length_b   1.000
_cell.length_c   1.000
_cell.angle_alpha   90.00
_cell.angle_beta   90.00
_cell.angle_gamma   90.00
#
_symmetry.space_group_name_H-M   'P 1'
#
loop_
_entity.id
_entity.type
_entity.pdbx_description
1 polymer ?
#
loop_
_entity_poly.entity_id
_entity_poly.type
_entity_poly.pdbx_seq_one_letter_code
_entity_poly.pdbx_strand_id
1 'polypeptide(L)'
;MEVNYRWKKHYKTAKYPIRQPKWLTWLIWFLSKCALIGKKYKLETIDMEGLEPPYIIFSNHMAFIDFELSAMVTYPKRVNNVVNIDGYHMMPWLLTWIGSICTRKFTNDIHLVKSIRRVVQNGDILCLYPEARYTPIGTTSFLPDSLGRLVKMNKVPLVVVTHHGNYLYSPFWAYKNKRKVPMHTVFRQVLTAQQVQEMTVDQINAAIRSAMEYDEYRYQLENNIRITEPNRAEGLQKVLYQCPHCGTEFQMATSGAEIFCNHCGKRWYMEENGQLRAIDGETEFPHIPDWFEWEREQVRQQILAGEYCYEDEVDIYSFPRCYRFIPLGRAKVRHSFDGGFTIDGHYRGEYYHIHRPPKSLNSLHVEYDFHRFRKENCFDVSTETDSFYCYPTNPDIITKLAFATEEIYKLHLPTKVKV
;
A
#
# COMPACT_ATOMS: atom_id res chain seq x y z
N MET A 1 10.64 -21.71 14.85
CA MET A 1 9.60 -21.70 15.94
C MET A 1 9.08 -20.28 16.06
N GLU A 2 7.78 -20.10 16.20
CA GLU A 2 7.18 -18.78 16.45
C GLU A 2 7.65 -18.19 17.80
N VAL A 3 7.49 -16.87 17.99
CA VAL A 3 7.86 -16.21 19.24
C VAL A 3 6.97 -16.69 20.39
N ASN A 4 7.57 -17.18 21.47
CA ASN A 4 6.84 -17.62 22.65
C ASN A 4 6.55 -16.45 23.59
N TYR A 5 5.33 -15.94 23.55
CA TYR A 5 4.91 -14.78 24.36
C TYR A 5 4.40 -15.15 25.76
N ARG A 6 4.53 -16.31 26.31
CA ARG A 6 4.00 -16.71 27.64
C ARG A 6 2.52 -16.38 27.90
N TRP A 7 1.74 -15.78 26.97
CA TRP A 7 0.29 -15.62 27.07
C TRP A 7 -0.40 -16.47 26.02
N LYS A 8 -1.40 -17.19 26.45
CA LYS A 8 -2.14 -18.14 25.60
C LYS A 8 -3.22 -17.49 24.72
N LYS A 9 -3.51 -16.19 24.84
CA LYS A 9 -4.57 -15.53 24.06
C LYS A 9 -3.96 -14.57 23.04
N HIS A 10 -3.86 -15.02 21.80
CA HIS A 10 -3.67 -14.13 20.66
C HIS A 10 -4.93 -13.26 20.48
N TYR A 11 -4.75 -12.05 19.96
CA TYR A 11 -5.89 -11.27 19.50
C TYR A 11 -6.55 -12.06 18.37
N LYS A 12 -7.79 -12.46 18.62
CA LYS A 12 -8.59 -13.06 17.57
C LYS A 12 -9.01 -11.92 16.64
N THR A 13 -8.29 -11.73 15.54
CA THR A 13 -8.77 -11.01 14.36
C THR A 13 -10.05 -11.63 13.82
N ALA A 14 -10.40 -12.78 14.33
CA ALA A 14 -11.43 -13.72 13.93
C ALA A 14 -12.85 -13.40 14.43
N LYS A 15 -13.17 -12.15 14.74
CA LYS A 15 -14.58 -11.75 14.83
C LYS A 15 -15.07 -11.39 13.43
N TYR A 16 -16.10 -12.10 12.96
CA TYR A 16 -16.77 -11.70 11.73
C TYR A 16 -17.25 -10.25 11.84
N PRO A 17 -17.19 -9.47 10.77
CA PRO A 17 -17.64 -8.10 10.77
C PRO A 17 -19.12 -8.05 11.17
N ILE A 18 -19.46 -7.13 12.05
CA ILE A 18 -20.84 -6.84 12.40
C ILE A 18 -21.48 -6.01 11.29
N ARG A 19 -22.78 -6.07 11.19
CA ARG A 19 -23.50 -5.15 10.31
C ARG A 19 -23.53 -3.76 10.95
N GLN A 20 -22.96 -2.77 10.25
CA GLN A 20 -22.87 -1.39 10.72
C GLN A 20 -24.25 -0.82 11.06
N PRO A 21 -24.45 -0.21 12.25
CA PRO A 21 -25.70 0.52 12.56
C PRO A 21 -25.95 1.69 11.59
N LYS A 22 -27.20 1.92 11.19
CA LYS A 22 -27.55 3.01 10.24
C LYS A 22 -27.14 4.41 10.74
N TRP A 23 -27.26 4.69 12.02
CA TRP A 23 -26.89 6.00 12.57
C TRP A 23 -25.38 6.27 12.41
N LEU A 24 -24.57 5.21 12.42
CA LEU A 24 -23.13 5.31 12.29
C LEU A 24 -22.71 5.67 10.85
N THR A 25 -23.48 5.25 9.83
CA THR A 25 -23.23 5.68 8.44
C THR A 25 -23.39 7.20 8.32
N TRP A 26 -24.40 7.77 8.97
CA TRP A 26 -24.62 9.21 9.02
C TRP A 26 -23.46 9.92 9.75
N LEU A 27 -23.02 9.39 10.89
CA LEU A 27 -21.91 9.98 11.64
C LEU A 27 -20.61 9.99 10.83
N ILE A 28 -20.29 8.88 10.16
CA ILE A 28 -19.11 8.78 9.28
C ILE A 28 -19.20 9.83 8.17
N TRP A 29 -20.32 9.88 7.47
CA TRP A 29 -20.55 10.88 6.43
C TRP A 29 -20.40 12.31 6.96
N PHE A 30 -20.99 12.63 8.10
CA PHE A 30 -20.89 13.95 8.72
C PHE A 30 -19.45 14.33 9.08
N LEU A 31 -18.72 13.41 9.72
CA LEU A 31 -17.30 13.62 10.07
C LEU A 31 -16.43 13.75 8.82
N SER A 32 -16.69 12.94 7.80
CA SER A 32 -15.99 13.05 6.51
C SER A 32 -16.26 14.39 5.83
N LYS A 33 -17.51 14.86 5.85
CA LYS A 33 -17.87 16.19 5.35
C LYS A 33 -17.13 17.30 6.09
N CYS A 34 -17.05 17.21 7.41
CA CYS A 34 -16.29 18.17 8.23
C CYS A 34 -14.78 18.14 7.89
N ALA A 35 -14.21 16.96 7.70
CA ALA A 35 -12.79 16.80 7.33
C ALA A 35 -12.48 17.35 5.92
N LEU A 36 -13.46 17.47 5.07
CA LEU A 36 -13.34 18.00 3.69
C LEU A 36 -13.59 19.51 3.60
N ILE A 37 -13.96 20.19 4.69
CA ILE A 37 -14.15 21.65 4.72
C ILE A 37 -12.86 22.35 4.28
N GLY A 38 -13.00 23.30 3.36
CA GLY A 38 -11.88 24.09 2.82
C GLY A 38 -11.02 23.35 1.77
N LYS A 39 -11.35 22.11 1.43
CA LYS A 39 -10.68 21.37 0.36
C LYS A 39 -11.45 21.47 -0.96
N LYS A 40 -10.70 21.52 -2.07
CA LYS A 40 -11.30 21.46 -3.40
C LYS A 40 -11.39 19.98 -3.83
N TYR A 41 -12.61 19.47 -4.05
CA TYR A 41 -12.81 18.12 -4.52
C TYR A 41 -14.00 18.01 -5.46
N LYS A 42 -13.96 17.02 -6.37
CA LYS A 42 -15.04 16.61 -7.25
C LYS A 42 -15.33 15.13 -6.98
N LEU A 43 -16.60 14.76 -6.96
CA LEU A 43 -17.06 13.39 -6.89
C LEU A 43 -17.83 13.07 -8.16
N GLU A 44 -17.51 11.93 -8.77
CA GLU A 44 -18.12 11.48 -10.03
C GLU A 44 -18.51 10.00 -9.93
N THR A 45 -19.63 9.65 -10.53
CA THR A 45 -20.09 8.27 -10.63
C THR A 45 -20.34 7.93 -12.08
N ILE A 46 -19.85 6.78 -12.54
CA ILE A 46 -19.98 6.29 -13.91
C ILE A 46 -20.59 4.89 -13.86
N ASP A 47 -21.69 4.69 -14.61
CA ASP A 47 -22.42 3.43 -14.66
C ASP A 47 -22.91 2.92 -13.29
N MET A 48 -23.18 3.86 -12.37
CA MET A 48 -23.63 3.56 -11.00
C MET A 48 -25.12 3.79 -10.79
N GLU A 49 -25.86 4.25 -11.80
CA GLU A 49 -27.28 4.51 -11.70
C GLU A 49 -28.06 3.22 -11.41
N GLY A 50 -28.91 3.25 -10.39
CA GLY A 50 -29.68 2.08 -9.97
C GLY A 50 -28.88 0.95 -9.32
N LEU A 51 -27.56 1.11 -9.13
CA LEU A 51 -26.73 0.09 -8.48
C LEU A 51 -26.99 0.03 -6.97
N GLU A 52 -27.60 -1.06 -6.54
CA GLU A 52 -27.85 -1.33 -5.13
C GLU A 52 -26.91 -2.42 -4.56
N PRO A 53 -26.58 -2.35 -3.25
CA PRO A 53 -25.78 -3.38 -2.59
C PRO A 53 -26.49 -4.76 -2.65
N PRO A 54 -25.70 -5.87 -2.64
CA PRO A 54 -24.26 -5.91 -2.38
C PRO A 54 -23.42 -5.71 -3.65
N TYR A 55 -22.28 -5.05 -3.50
CA TYR A 55 -21.21 -4.98 -4.50
C TYR A 55 -19.83 -4.83 -3.84
N ILE A 56 -18.77 -5.09 -4.60
CA ILE A 56 -17.39 -4.96 -4.14
C ILE A 56 -16.80 -3.68 -4.72
N ILE A 57 -16.14 -2.90 -3.88
CA ILE A 57 -15.31 -1.75 -4.26
C ILE A 57 -13.85 -2.14 -4.18
N PHE A 58 -13.11 -1.95 -5.28
CA PHE A 58 -11.67 -1.88 -5.31
C PHE A 58 -11.26 -0.43 -5.48
N SER A 59 -10.40 0.06 -4.61
CA SER A 59 -9.91 1.44 -4.64
C SER A 59 -8.40 1.48 -4.73
N ASN A 60 -7.83 2.40 -5.53
CA ASN A 60 -6.44 2.77 -5.37
C ASN A 60 -6.22 3.39 -3.99
N HIS A 61 -5.00 3.32 -3.46
CA HIS A 61 -4.72 3.77 -2.10
C HIS A 61 -3.64 4.84 -2.09
N MET A 62 -4.09 6.09 -2.09
CA MET A 62 -3.25 7.27 -2.28
C MET A 62 -2.89 7.95 -0.97
N ALA A 63 -3.90 8.22 -0.12
CA ALA A 63 -3.76 8.90 1.15
C ALA A 63 -4.95 8.60 2.08
N PHE A 64 -4.86 8.97 3.35
CA PHE A 64 -5.95 8.73 4.30
C PHE A 64 -7.29 9.38 3.88
N ILE A 65 -7.23 10.50 3.13
CA ILE A 65 -8.41 11.21 2.63
C ILE A 65 -9.24 10.40 1.61
N ASP A 66 -8.72 9.28 1.11
CA ASP A 66 -9.47 8.34 0.25
C ASP A 66 -10.75 7.84 0.95
N PHE A 67 -10.64 7.61 2.26
CA PHE A 67 -11.76 7.14 3.08
C PHE A 67 -12.87 8.20 3.18
N GLU A 68 -12.52 9.47 3.45
CA GLU A 68 -13.50 10.54 3.58
C GLU A 68 -14.23 10.79 2.26
N LEU A 69 -13.52 10.81 1.13
CA LEU A 69 -14.12 10.99 -0.18
C LEU A 69 -15.01 9.81 -0.57
N SER A 70 -14.60 8.58 -0.25
CA SER A 70 -15.40 7.38 -0.48
C SER A 70 -16.68 7.37 0.36
N ALA A 71 -16.61 7.81 1.62
CA ALA A 71 -17.77 7.92 2.49
C ALA A 71 -18.80 8.91 1.99
N MET A 72 -18.39 9.99 1.31
CA MET A 72 -19.31 10.97 0.72
C MET A 72 -20.17 10.38 -0.40
N VAL A 73 -19.62 9.47 -1.21
CA VAL A 73 -20.35 8.85 -2.34
C VAL A 73 -21.19 7.68 -1.86
N THR A 74 -20.70 6.90 -0.91
CA THR A 74 -21.38 5.65 -0.50
C THR A 74 -22.55 5.88 0.45
N TYR A 75 -22.60 7.01 1.16
CA TYR A 75 -23.73 7.35 2.04
C TYR A 75 -25.06 7.37 1.27
N PRO A 76 -26.18 6.83 1.82
CA PRO A 76 -26.37 6.26 3.17
C PRO A 76 -26.11 4.74 3.27
N LYS A 77 -25.49 4.13 2.25
CA LYS A 77 -25.28 2.68 2.19
C LYS A 77 -24.20 2.24 3.20
N ARG A 78 -24.30 0.99 3.69
CA ARG A 78 -23.32 0.42 4.61
C ARG A 78 -22.09 -0.06 3.87
N VAL A 79 -20.90 0.30 4.37
CA VAL A 79 -19.61 -0.13 3.80
C VAL A 79 -18.77 -0.79 4.87
N ASN A 80 -18.33 -2.00 4.60
CA ASN A 80 -17.36 -2.73 5.42
C ASN A 80 -15.97 -2.61 4.78
N ASN A 81 -15.08 -1.89 5.43
CA ASN A 81 -13.72 -1.67 4.93
C ASN A 81 -12.77 -2.76 5.43
N VAL A 82 -11.88 -3.24 4.57
CA VAL A 82 -10.74 -4.07 4.99
C VAL A 82 -9.65 -3.14 5.51
N VAL A 83 -9.22 -3.35 6.75
CA VAL A 83 -8.27 -2.49 7.46
C VAL A 83 -7.11 -3.33 8.00
N ASN A 84 -5.88 -2.86 7.82
CA ASN A 84 -4.73 -3.53 8.38
C ASN A 84 -4.70 -3.43 9.91
N ILE A 85 -4.05 -4.39 10.56
CA ILE A 85 -4.02 -4.51 12.02
C ILE A 85 -3.39 -3.30 12.72
N ASP A 86 -2.43 -2.62 12.11
CA ASP A 86 -1.82 -1.40 12.64
C ASP A 86 -2.80 -0.22 12.62
N GLY A 87 -3.58 -0.06 11.54
CA GLY A 87 -4.68 0.88 11.48
C GLY A 87 -5.78 0.57 12.50
N TYR A 88 -6.07 -0.72 12.68
CA TYR A 88 -7.03 -1.21 13.69
C TYR A 88 -6.61 -0.86 15.12
N HIS A 89 -5.31 -0.79 15.39
CA HIS A 89 -4.74 -0.43 16.69
C HIS A 89 -5.15 0.98 17.17
N MET A 90 -5.41 1.90 16.27
CA MET A 90 -5.73 3.29 16.65
C MET A 90 -7.06 3.38 17.41
N MET A 91 -8.10 2.69 16.93
CA MET A 91 -9.45 2.69 17.53
C MET A 91 -10.16 1.34 17.32
N PRO A 92 -9.70 0.25 17.97
CA PRO A 92 -10.20 -1.10 17.65
C PRO A 92 -11.69 -1.28 17.97
N TRP A 93 -12.22 -0.60 18.99
CA TRP A 93 -13.63 -0.64 19.33
C TRP A 93 -14.49 0.04 18.25
N LEU A 94 -14.06 1.22 17.77
CA LEU A 94 -14.78 1.96 16.73
C LEU A 94 -14.74 1.18 15.40
N LEU A 95 -13.58 0.70 14.98
CA LEU A 95 -13.43 -0.07 13.75
C LEU A 95 -14.24 -1.36 13.78
N THR A 96 -14.38 -2.01 14.95
CA THR A 96 -15.30 -3.12 15.13
C THR A 96 -16.76 -2.68 14.93
N TRP A 97 -17.16 -1.53 15.48
CA TRP A 97 -18.54 -1.01 15.39
C TRP A 97 -18.93 -0.59 13.98
N ILE A 98 -18.00 -0.06 13.22
CA ILE A 98 -18.25 0.26 11.79
C ILE A 98 -18.16 -0.97 10.88
N GLY A 99 -17.96 -2.15 11.47
CA GLY A 99 -17.94 -3.41 10.73
C GLY A 99 -16.68 -3.63 9.89
N SER A 100 -15.56 -2.98 10.24
CA SER A 100 -14.30 -3.17 9.52
C SER A 100 -13.77 -4.60 9.70
N ILE A 101 -13.13 -5.10 8.65
CA ILE A 101 -12.47 -6.41 8.63
C ILE A 101 -10.99 -6.19 8.92
N CYS A 102 -10.52 -6.65 10.08
CA CYS A 102 -9.11 -6.57 10.43
C CYS A 102 -8.33 -7.68 9.74
N THR A 103 -7.23 -7.34 9.06
CA THR A 103 -6.33 -8.29 8.39
C THR A 103 -4.87 -7.95 8.62
N ARG A 104 -3.95 -8.85 8.23
CA ARG A 104 -2.51 -8.62 8.16
C ARG A 104 -2.09 -8.56 6.70
N LYS A 105 -1.22 -7.61 6.36
CA LYS A 105 -0.77 -7.40 4.99
C LYS A 105 -0.01 -8.62 4.46
N PHE A 106 -0.23 -8.92 3.19
CA PHE A 106 0.48 -9.97 2.44
C PHE A 106 0.47 -11.35 3.10
N THR A 107 -0.66 -11.71 3.75
CA THR A 107 -0.89 -13.04 4.32
C THR A 107 -2.03 -13.76 3.62
N ASN A 108 -2.01 -15.09 3.66
CA ASN A 108 -3.10 -15.94 3.14
C ASN A 108 -4.20 -16.08 4.21
N ASP A 109 -5.00 -15.04 4.40
CA ASP A 109 -6.01 -14.97 5.45
C ASP A 109 -7.34 -15.59 5.00
N ILE A 110 -7.57 -16.85 5.35
CA ILE A 110 -8.86 -17.54 5.10
C ILE A 110 -10.02 -16.84 5.84
N HIS A 111 -9.73 -16.23 6.99
CA HIS A 111 -10.75 -15.50 7.74
C HIS A 111 -11.20 -14.25 7.02
N LEU A 112 -10.27 -13.54 6.34
CA LEU A 112 -10.58 -12.42 5.47
C LEU A 112 -11.58 -12.84 4.39
N VAL A 113 -11.31 -13.94 3.67
CA VAL A 113 -12.20 -14.45 2.61
C VAL A 113 -13.59 -14.77 3.14
N LYS A 114 -13.68 -15.45 4.31
CA LYS A 114 -14.97 -15.75 4.96
C LYS A 114 -15.70 -14.48 5.41
N SER A 115 -14.98 -13.48 5.90
CA SER A 115 -15.55 -12.20 6.33
C SER A 115 -16.11 -11.40 5.15
N ILE A 116 -15.40 -11.37 4.04
CA ILE A 116 -15.85 -10.77 2.78
C ILE A 116 -17.16 -11.41 2.32
N ARG A 117 -17.21 -12.76 2.27
CA ARG A 117 -18.42 -13.46 1.88
C ARG A 117 -19.60 -13.14 2.81
N ARG A 118 -19.36 -12.98 4.10
CA ARG A 118 -20.39 -12.58 5.06
C ARG A 118 -20.93 -11.18 4.81
N VAL A 119 -20.06 -10.21 4.49
CA VAL A 119 -20.49 -8.84 4.13
C VAL A 119 -21.42 -8.88 2.92
N VAL A 120 -21.03 -9.60 1.87
CA VAL A 120 -21.86 -9.76 0.66
C VAL A 120 -23.20 -10.43 0.98
N GLN A 121 -23.20 -11.50 1.81
CA GLN A 121 -24.43 -12.18 2.25
C GLN A 121 -25.35 -11.29 3.09
N ASN A 122 -24.81 -10.34 3.84
CA ASN A 122 -25.58 -9.35 4.59
C ASN A 122 -26.24 -8.28 3.69
N GLY A 123 -25.93 -8.25 2.40
CA GLY A 123 -26.39 -7.22 1.47
C GLY A 123 -25.69 -5.87 1.66
N ASP A 124 -24.46 -5.86 2.16
CA ASP A 124 -23.70 -4.65 2.40
C ASP A 124 -22.56 -4.51 1.37
N ILE A 125 -21.94 -3.32 1.28
CA ILE A 125 -20.80 -3.05 0.39
C ILE A 125 -19.54 -3.50 1.06
N LEU A 126 -18.66 -4.21 0.31
CA LEU A 126 -17.28 -4.44 0.70
C LEU A 126 -16.40 -3.40 0.04
N CYS A 127 -15.50 -2.77 0.79
CA CYS A 127 -14.45 -1.92 0.24
C CYS A 127 -13.07 -2.46 0.66
N LEU A 128 -12.20 -2.66 -0.32
CA LEU A 128 -10.82 -3.04 -0.07
C LEU A 128 -9.87 -2.29 -1.02
N TYR A 129 -8.63 -2.16 -0.58
CA TYR A 129 -7.53 -1.60 -1.34
C TYR A 129 -6.64 -2.77 -1.82
N PRO A 130 -6.74 -3.18 -3.10
CA PRO A 130 -6.06 -4.38 -3.61
C PRO A 130 -4.54 -4.35 -3.50
N GLU A 131 -3.96 -3.17 -3.48
CA GLU A 131 -2.52 -2.93 -3.33
C GLU A 131 -2.02 -3.24 -1.90
N ALA A 132 -2.93 -3.33 -0.92
CA ALA A 132 -2.69 -3.58 0.50
C ALA A 132 -1.72 -2.59 1.19
N ARG A 133 -1.38 -1.49 0.53
CA ARG A 133 -0.52 -0.40 1.04
C ARG A 133 -0.85 0.91 0.34
N TYR A 134 -0.41 2.03 0.89
CA TYR A 134 -0.33 3.28 0.14
C TYR A 134 0.66 3.15 -1.00
N THR A 135 0.33 3.76 -2.15
CA THR A 135 1.28 3.79 -3.27
C THR A 135 2.54 4.58 -2.89
N PRO A 136 3.74 4.03 -3.10
CA PRO A 136 4.98 4.74 -2.79
C PRO A 136 5.24 5.92 -3.73
N ILE A 137 4.78 5.84 -4.99
CA ILE A 137 5.14 6.81 -6.04
C ILE A 137 3.94 7.34 -6.84
N GLY A 138 2.70 7.06 -6.42
CA GLY A 138 1.51 7.55 -7.11
C GLY A 138 1.12 6.76 -8.35
N THR A 139 1.73 5.59 -8.58
CA THR A 139 1.33 4.64 -9.63
C THR A 139 0.73 3.39 -9.02
N THR A 140 0.00 2.61 -9.83
CA THR A 140 -0.58 1.34 -9.39
C THR A 140 0.51 0.36 -9.01
N SER A 141 0.43 -0.17 -7.79
CA SER A 141 1.32 -1.23 -7.30
C SER A 141 0.91 -2.60 -7.85
N PHE A 142 1.69 -3.63 -7.51
CA PHE A 142 1.41 -5.01 -7.93
C PHE A 142 0.02 -5.49 -7.48
N LEU A 143 -0.78 -5.99 -8.42
CA LEU A 143 -2.11 -6.56 -8.19
C LEU A 143 -2.07 -8.09 -8.35
N PRO A 144 -2.36 -8.87 -7.28
CA PRO A 144 -2.30 -10.33 -7.34
C PRO A 144 -3.48 -10.93 -8.12
N ASP A 145 -3.24 -12.05 -8.82
CA ASP A 145 -4.26 -12.78 -9.59
C ASP A 145 -5.42 -13.35 -8.73
N SER A 146 -5.24 -13.39 -7.42
CA SER A 146 -6.29 -13.82 -6.47
C SER A 146 -7.50 -12.89 -6.43
N LEU A 147 -7.36 -11.63 -6.88
CA LEU A 147 -8.45 -10.65 -6.92
C LEU A 147 -9.59 -11.09 -7.84
N GLY A 148 -9.29 -11.58 -9.04
CA GLY A 148 -10.30 -12.10 -9.95
C GLY A 148 -11.05 -13.31 -9.38
N ARG A 149 -10.35 -14.19 -8.65
CA ARG A 149 -11.00 -15.31 -7.94
C ARG A 149 -11.93 -14.81 -6.83
N LEU A 150 -11.51 -13.78 -6.07
CA LEU A 150 -12.34 -13.17 -5.03
C LEU A 150 -13.62 -12.61 -5.60
N VAL A 151 -13.56 -11.83 -6.69
CA VAL A 151 -14.72 -11.27 -7.37
C VAL A 151 -15.62 -12.37 -7.93
N LYS A 152 -15.05 -13.34 -8.66
CA LYS A 152 -15.77 -14.48 -9.26
C LYS A 152 -16.54 -15.30 -8.22
N MET A 153 -15.94 -15.54 -7.07
CA MET A 153 -16.55 -16.33 -5.99
C MET A 153 -17.76 -15.64 -5.36
N ASN A 154 -17.75 -14.30 -5.29
CA ASN A 154 -18.84 -13.53 -4.67
C ASN A 154 -20.01 -13.23 -5.61
N LYS A 155 -19.83 -13.27 -6.94
CA LYS A 155 -20.89 -13.11 -7.97
C LYS A 155 -21.70 -11.83 -7.87
N VAL A 156 -21.07 -10.75 -7.39
CA VAL A 156 -21.70 -9.42 -7.27
C VAL A 156 -20.98 -8.41 -8.16
N PRO A 157 -21.58 -7.25 -8.45
CA PRO A 157 -20.93 -6.21 -9.25
C PRO A 157 -19.58 -5.78 -8.66
N LEU A 158 -18.64 -5.40 -9.55
CA LEU A 158 -17.39 -4.80 -9.21
C LEU A 158 -17.39 -3.31 -9.55
N VAL A 159 -17.14 -2.48 -8.56
CA VAL A 159 -16.90 -1.04 -8.69
C VAL A 159 -15.42 -0.79 -8.47
N VAL A 160 -14.81 0.04 -9.31
CA VAL A 160 -13.46 0.55 -9.09
C VAL A 160 -13.55 2.03 -8.73
N VAL A 161 -12.84 2.41 -7.68
CA VAL A 161 -12.71 3.80 -7.25
C VAL A 161 -11.31 4.28 -7.56
N THR A 162 -11.22 5.36 -8.32
CA THR A 162 -9.96 6.03 -8.61
C THR A 162 -9.94 7.40 -7.95
N HIS A 163 -9.00 7.59 -7.05
CA HIS A 163 -8.72 8.87 -6.40
C HIS A 163 -7.59 9.58 -7.15
N HIS A 164 -7.88 10.73 -7.71
CA HIS A 164 -6.94 11.61 -8.39
C HIS A 164 -6.61 12.82 -7.50
N GLY A 165 -5.36 13.23 -7.45
CA GLY A 165 -4.89 14.36 -6.65
C GLY A 165 -4.65 14.02 -5.17
N ASN A 166 -5.14 12.88 -4.69
CA ASN A 166 -5.01 12.49 -3.29
C ASN A 166 -3.56 12.19 -2.90
N TYR A 167 -2.80 11.53 -3.80
CA TYR A 167 -1.38 11.32 -3.60
C TYR A 167 -0.60 12.65 -3.65
N LEU A 168 -0.90 13.52 -4.60
CA LEU A 168 -0.27 14.85 -4.67
C LEU A 168 -0.58 15.69 -3.43
N TYR A 169 -1.80 15.57 -2.87
CA TYR A 169 -2.20 16.22 -1.63
C TYR A 169 -1.35 15.76 -0.43
N SER A 170 -1.04 14.46 -0.34
CA SER A 170 -0.31 13.87 0.77
C SER A 170 0.51 12.67 0.32
N PRO A 171 1.65 12.89 -0.37
CA PRO A 171 2.49 11.80 -0.85
C PRO A 171 2.99 10.94 0.32
N PHE A 172 3.06 9.63 0.14
CA PHE A 172 3.41 8.70 1.22
C PHE A 172 4.80 8.97 1.81
N TRP A 173 5.77 9.37 0.98
CA TRP A 173 7.12 9.75 1.43
C TRP A 173 7.20 11.10 2.16
N ALA A 174 6.12 11.92 2.09
CA ALA A 174 6.03 13.24 2.75
C ALA A 174 4.62 13.48 3.34
N TYR A 175 3.99 12.47 3.89
CA TYR A 175 2.57 12.50 4.32
C TYR A 175 2.22 13.57 5.37
N LYS A 176 3.22 14.13 6.06
CA LYS A 176 3.03 15.25 6.99
C LYS A 176 2.89 16.59 6.28
N ASN A 177 3.43 16.73 5.07
CA ASN A 177 3.44 17.95 4.27
C ASN A 177 2.24 17.95 3.32
N LYS A 178 1.04 18.23 3.87
CA LYS A 178 -0.18 18.32 3.06
C LYS A 178 -0.16 19.52 2.14
N ARG A 179 -0.46 19.30 0.87
CA ARG A 179 -0.41 20.31 -0.20
C ARG A 179 -1.82 20.77 -0.58
N LYS A 180 -1.92 21.93 -1.21
CA LYS A 180 -3.19 22.48 -1.71
C LYS A 180 -3.45 21.97 -3.15
N VAL A 181 -4.02 20.81 -3.29
CA VAL A 181 -4.28 20.16 -4.58
C VAL A 181 -5.78 19.91 -4.74
N PRO A 182 -6.38 20.15 -5.93
CA PRO A 182 -7.73 19.71 -6.22
C PRO A 182 -7.76 18.18 -6.31
N MET A 183 -8.78 17.58 -5.70
CA MET A 183 -8.97 16.13 -5.68
C MET A 183 -10.17 15.76 -6.55
N HIS A 184 -10.11 14.62 -7.22
CA HIS A 184 -11.22 14.11 -8.02
C HIS A 184 -11.35 12.60 -7.76
N THR A 185 -12.49 12.18 -7.25
CA THR A 185 -12.79 10.78 -6.96
C THR A 185 -13.86 10.28 -7.93
N VAL A 186 -13.53 9.22 -8.65
CA VAL A 186 -14.40 8.60 -9.64
C VAL A 186 -14.79 7.19 -9.18
N PHE A 187 -16.08 6.94 -9.04
CA PHE A 187 -16.67 5.62 -8.84
C PHE A 187 -17.17 5.08 -10.16
N ARG A 188 -16.68 3.95 -10.61
CA ARG A 188 -17.11 3.33 -11.85
C ARG A 188 -17.50 1.88 -11.64
N GLN A 189 -18.70 1.49 -12.06
CA GLN A 189 -19.05 0.08 -12.19
C GLN A 189 -18.29 -0.52 -13.38
N VAL A 190 -17.32 -1.40 -13.08
CA VAL A 190 -16.46 -2.03 -14.11
C VAL A 190 -17.09 -3.33 -14.61
N LEU A 191 -17.69 -4.10 -13.70
CA LEU A 191 -18.37 -5.35 -14.05
C LEU A 191 -19.74 -5.43 -13.38
N THR A 192 -20.75 -5.82 -14.14
CA THR A 192 -22.06 -6.20 -13.61
C THR A 192 -22.01 -7.60 -12.98
N ALA A 193 -23.00 -7.95 -12.16
CA ALA A 193 -23.11 -9.30 -11.59
C ALA A 193 -23.19 -10.40 -12.66
N GLN A 194 -23.84 -10.11 -13.80
CA GLN A 194 -23.93 -11.03 -14.93
C GLN A 194 -22.56 -11.25 -15.57
N GLN A 195 -21.83 -10.17 -15.89
CA GLN A 195 -20.48 -10.25 -16.43
C GLN A 195 -19.52 -11.01 -15.51
N VAL A 196 -19.58 -10.78 -14.19
CA VAL A 196 -18.80 -11.53 -13.21
C VAL A 196 -19.10 -13.04 -13.29
N GLN A 197 -20.37 -13.42 -13.54
CA GLN A 197 -20.75 -14.83 -13.64
C GLN A 197 -20.35 -15.48 -14.98
N GLU A 198 -20.30 -14.73 -16.05
CA GLU A 198 -19.98 -15.22 -17.40
C GLU A 198 -18.47 -15.26 -17.66
N MET A 199 -17.72 -14.23 -17.24
CA MET A 199 -16.29 -14.09 -17.50
C MET A 199 -15.45 -15.12 -16.75
N THR A 200 -14.32 -15.49 -17.35
CA THR A 200 -13.27 -16.28 -16.67
C THR A 200 -12.53 -15.44 -15.62
N VAL A 201 -11.81 -16.11 -14.73
CA VAL A 201 -10.98 -15.42 -13.72
C VAL A 201 -9.92 -14.53 -14.38
N ASP A 202 -9.31 -14.98 -15.47
CA ASP A 202 -8.29 -14.21 -16.18
C ASP A 202 -8.86 -12.97 -16.86
N GLN A 203 -10.08 -13.06 -17.42
CA GLN A 203 -10.78 -11.90 -17.96
C GLN A 203 -11.15 -10.88 -16.88
N ILE A 204 -11.61 -11.35 -15.71
CA ILE A 204 -11.89 -10.48 -14.57
C ILE A 204 -10.60 -9.81 -14.09
N ASN A 205 -9.46 -10.54 -13.98
CA ASN A 205 -8.18 -9.96 -13.62
C ASN A 205 -7.71 -8.91 -14.64
N ALA A 206 -7.91 -9.15 -15.93
CA ALA A 206 -7.58 -8.18 -16.98
C ALA A 206 -8.42 -6.90 -16.83
N ALA A 207 -9.73 -7.02 -16.58
CA ALA A 207 -10.61 -5.88 -16.33
C ALA A 207 -10.21 -5.09 -15.08
N ILE A 208 -9.84 -5.79 -13.99
CA ILE A 208 -9.34 -5.15 -12.75
C ILE A 208 -8.07 -4.36 -13.04
N ARG A 209 -7.07 -4.97 -13.70
CA ARG A 209 -5.79 -4.29 -14.00
C ARG A 209 -6.01 -3.06 -14.86
N SER A 210 -6.78 -3.17 -15.92
CA SER A 210 -7.08 -2.04 -16.81
C SER A 210 -7.82 -0.91 -16.08
N ALA A 211 -8.78 -1.24 -15.20
CA ALA A 211 -9.55 -0.23 -14.47
C ALA A 211 -8.78 0.43 -13.34
N MET A 212 -7.75 -0.24 -12.81
CA MET A 212 -6.90 0.27 -11.73
C MET A 212 -5.55 0.84 -12.21
N GLU A 213 -5.27 0.77 -13.53
CA GLU A 213 -4.07 1.39 -14.09
C GLU A 213 -4.10 2.89 -13.86
N TYR A 214 -3.06 3.41 -13.22
CA TYR A 214 -3.04 4.80 -12.78
C TYR A 214 -1.62 5.35 -12.65
N ASP A 215 -1.48 6.63 -12.98
CA ASP A 215 -0.26 7.42 -12.83
C ASP A 215 -0.63 8.86 -12.41
N GLU A 216 -0.34 9.19 -11.16
CA GLU A 216 -0.70 10.48 -10.57
C GLU A 216 0.09 11.65 -11.15
N TYR A 217 1.38 11.44 -11.49
CA TYR A 217 2.20 12.51 -12.09
C TYR A 217 1.80 12.79 -13.53
N ARG A 218 1.36 11.78 -14.28
CA ARG A 218 0.76 11.97 -15.60
C ARG A 218 -0.56 12.73 -15.48
N TYR A 219 -1.42 12.34 -14.54
CA TYR A 219 -2.65 13.06 -14.24
C TYR A 219 -2.38 14.51 -13.85
N GLN A 220 -1.36 14.78 -13.02
CA GLN A 220 -0.91 16.12 -12.65
C GLN A 220 -0.58 16.97 -13.87
N LEU A 221 0.23 16.40 -14.78
CA LEU A 221 0.68 17.08 -15.99
C LEU A 221 -0.49 17.39 -16.95
N GLU A 222 -1.33 16.39 -17.23
CA GLU A 222 -2.47 16.51 -18.16
C GLU A 222 -3.54 17.49 -17.66
N ASN A 223 -3.70 17.62 -16.36
CA ASN A 223 -4.68 18.53 -15.74
C ASN A 223 -4.07 19.87 -15.29
N ASN A 224 -2.81 20.15 -15.65
CA ASN A 224 -2.10 21.38 -15.31
C ASN A 224 -2.13 21.70 -13.80
N ILE A 225 -2.06 20.68 -12.95
CA ILE A 225 -2.03 20.87 -11.51
C ILE A 225 -0.63 21.34 -11.09
N ARG A 226 -0.57 22.51 -10.46
CA ARG A 226 0.69 23.12 -10.03
C ARG A 226 0.82 23.02 -8.50
N ILE A 227 1.97 22.49 -8.07
CA ILE A 227 2.36 22.40 -6.66
C ILE A 227 3.44 23.46 -6.41
N THR A 228 3.02 24.56 -5.78
CA THR A 228 3.88 25.73 -5.59
C THR A 228 4.64 25.74 -4.27
N GLU A 229 4.39 24.73 -3.41
CA GLU A 229 5.08 24.61 -2.14
C GLU A 229 6.61 24.53 -2.35
N PRO A 230 7.39 25.36 -1.65
CA PRO A 230 8.82 25.42 -1.86
C PRO A 230 9.57 24.16 -1.46
N ASN A 231 8.98 23.35 -0.59
CA ASN A 231 9.54 22.09 -0.09
C ASN A 231 8.93 20.83 -0.77
N ARG A 232 8.47 20.96 -2.02
CA ARG A 232 7.72 19.91 -2.72
C ARG A 232 8.52 18.64 -3.04
N ALA A 233 9.85 18.71 -3.05
CA ALA A 233 10.70 17.54 -3.24
C ALA A 233 11.17 16.89 -1.92
N GLU A 234 11.00 17.55 -0.76
CA GLU A 234 11.50 17.03 0.51
C GLU A 234 10.91 15.68 0.88
N GLY A 235 11.79 14.69 1.05
CA GLY A 235 11.44 13.30 1.33
C GLY A 235 11.46 12.38 0.10
N LEU A 236 11.56 12.91 -1.13
CA LEU A 236 11.54 12.12 -2.36
C LEU A 236 12.71 11.12 -2.45
N GLN A 237 13.86 11.39 -1.81
CA GLN A 237 15.01 10.49 -1.73
C GLN A 237 14.68 9.15 -1.02
N LYS A 238 13.57 9.07 -0.29
CA LYS A 238 13.16 7.82 0.38
C LYS A 238 12.66 6.79 -0.63
N VAL A 239 12.13 7.26 -1.75
CA VAL A 239 11.62 6.42 -2.84
C VAL A 239 12.54 6.41 -4.04
N LEU A 240 13.33 7.46 -4.27
CA LEU A 240 14.38 7.55 -5.30
C LEU A 240 15.74 7.50 -4.60
N TYR A 241 16.23 6.30 -4.31
CA TYR A 241 17.40 6.08 -3.47
C TYR A 241 18.69 5.87 -4.26
N GLN A 242 18.59 5.62 -5.57
CA GLN A 242 19.75 5.37 -6.45
C GLN A 242 19.93 6.50 -7.47
N CYS A 243 21.13 7.03 -7.56
CA CYS A 243 21.45 8.09 -8.53
C CYS A 243 21.50 7.56 -9.96
N PRO A 244 20.70 8.07 -10.91
CA PRO A 244 20.72 7.58 -12.28
C PRO A 244 21.96 8.01 -13.06
N HIS A 245 22.66 9.05 -12.58
CA HIS A 245 23.86 9.57 -13.22
C HIS A 245 25.12 8.76 -12.90
N CYS A 246 25.32 8.38 -11.63
CA CYS A 246 26.53 7.66 -11.21
C CYS A 246 26.28 6.24 -10.69
N GLY A 247 25.03 5.79 -10.60
CA GLY A 247 24.64 4.47 -10.12
C GLY A 247 24.73 4.27 -8.61
N THR A 248 25.24 5.23 -7.83
CA THR A 248 25.44 5.09 -6.39
C THR A 248 24.11 5.01 -5.65
N GLU A 249 23.97 4.05 -4.76
CA GLU A 249 22.79 3.85 -3.91
C GLU A 249 22.91 4.60 -2.58
N PHE A 250 21.78 5.02 -2.01
CA PHE A 250 21.64 5.60 -0.65
C PHE A 250 22.46 6.87 -0.42
N GLN A 251 22.78 7.61 -1.49
CA GLN A 251 23.45 8.90 -1.42
C GLN A 251 22.55 10.04 -1.93
N MET A 252 21.27 9.75 -2.16
CA MET A 252 20.30 10.76 -2.56
C MET A 252 19.85 11.57 -1.34
N ALA A 253 19.66 12.87 -1.55
CA ALA A 253 19.15 13.79 -0.55
C ALA A 253 18.20 14.82 -1.20
N THR A 254 17.40 15.51 -0.39
CA THR A 254 16.49 16.55 -0.86
C THR A 254 16.58 17.81 -0.02
N SER A 255 16.36 18.96 -0.66
CA SER A 255 16.22 20.25 0.02
C SER A 255 15.29 21.14 -0.79
N GLY A 256 14.20 21.59 -0.18
CA GLY A 256 13.22 22.43 -0.87
C GLY A 256 12.58 21.72 -2.06
N ALA A 257 12.82 22.24 -3.25
CA ALA A 257 12.32 21.67 -4.52
C ALA A 257 13.38 20.86 -5.28
N GLU A 258 14.48 20.50 -4.65
CA GLU A 258 15.57 19.77 -5.30
C GLU A 258 15.78 18.38 -4.70
N ILE A 259 16.13 17.42 -5.58
CA ILE A 259 16.73 16.14 -5.24
C ILE A 259 18.14 16.10 -5.81
N PHE A 260 19.11 15.58 -5.06
CA PHE A 260 20.50 15.56 -5.46
C PHE A 260 21.27 14.39 -4.89
N CYS A 261 22.37 14.04 -5.56
CA CYS A 261 23.28 12.98 -5.13
C CYS A 261 24.46 13.57 -4.35
N ASN A 262 24.67 13.14 -3.12
CA ASN A 262 25.82 13.56 -2.30
C ASN A 262 27.16 13.00 -2.81
N HIS A 263 27.15 11.93 -3.61
CA HIS A 263 28.36 11.30 -4.13
C HIS A 263 28.92 12.05 -5.35
N CYS A 264 28.09 12.30 -6.39
CA CYS A 264 28.56 12.93 -7.63
C CYS A 264 28.16 14.40 -7.78
N GLY A 265 27.35 14.94 -6.88
CA GLY A 265 26.90 16.33 -6.90
C GLY A 265 25.78 16.66 -7.91
N LYS A 266 25.38 15.71 -8.76
CA LYS A 266 24.27 15.91 -9.73
C LYS A 266 22.98 16.30 -9.00
N ARG A 267 22.24 17.27 -9.56
CA ARG A 267 21.03 17.86 -8.97
C ARG A 267 19.90 17.93 -9.98
N TRP A 268 18.68 17.69 -9.51
CA TRP A 268 17.44 17.86 -10.28
C TRP A 268 16.47 18.74 -9.51
N TYR A 269 15.84 19.66 -10.20
CA TYR A 269 14.80 20.52 -9.67
C TYR A 269 13.43 19.93 -10.01
N MET A 270 12.57 19.78 -9.02
CA MET A 270 11.19 19.36 -9.19
C MET A 270 10.35 20.57 -9.58
N GLU A 271 9.90 20.60 -10.82
CA GLU A 271 9.02 21.65 -11.34
C GLU A 271 7.64 21.59 -10.64
N GLU A 272 6.88 22.67 -10.72
CA GLU A 272 5.54 22.73 -10.09
C GLU A 272 4.53 21.75 -10.69
N ASN A 273 4.75 21.31 -11.93
CA ASN A 273 3.95 20.29 -12.63
C ASN A 273 4.36 18.84 -12.31
N GLY A 274 5.31 18.66 -11.37
CA GLY A 274 5.78 17.34 -10.93
C GLY A 274 6.91 16.73 -11.76
N GLN A 275 7.35 17.37 -12.85
CA GLN A 275 8.49 16.89 -13.62
C GLN A 275 9.82 17.25 -12.95
N LEU A 276 10.81 16.39 -13.12
CA LEU A 276 12.20 16.68 -12.73
C LEU A 276 12.95 17.26 -13.92
N ARG A 277 13.80 18.25 -13.65
CA ARG A 277 14.72 18.84 -14.61
C ARG A 277 16.11 18.95 -14.00
N ALA A 278 17.11 18.37 -14.65
CA ALA A 278 18.49 18.53 -14.21
C ALA A 278 18.89 20.01 -14.20
N ILE A 279 19.61 20.44 -13.17
CA ILE A 279 20.12 21.81 -13.09
C ILE A 279 21.22 22.00 -14.13
N ASP A 280 22.09 20.99 -14.28
CA ASP A 280 23.17 20.94 -15.24
C ASP A 280 23.16 19.65 -16.05
N GLY A 281 23.38 19.73 -17.36
CA GLY A 281 23.48 18.61 -18.27
C GLY A 281 22.13 17.96 -18.58
N GLU A 282 22.15 16.68 -18.90
CA GLU A 282 20.97 15.91 -19.30
C GLU A 282 20.09 15.55 -18.10
N THR A 283 18.77 15.51 -18.33
CA THR A 283 17.78 15.00 -17.39
C THR A 283 17.48 13.54 -17.74
N GLU A 284 17.95 12.63 -16.93
CA GLU A 284 17.82 11.19 -17.17
C GLU A 284 16.36 10.75 -17.13
N PHE A 285 15.61 11.22 -16.12
CA PHE A 285 14.20 10.91 -15.93
C PHE A 285 13.39 12.15 -15.58
N PRO A 286 12.75 12.80 -16.56
CA PRO A 286 11.81 13.90 -16.27
C PRO A 286 10.59 13.46 -15.47
N HIS A 287 10.10 12.22 -15.73
CA HIS A 287 8.93 11.65 -15.07
C HIS A 287 9.36 10.80 -13.86
N ILE A 288 8.93 11.19 -12.69
CA ILE A 288 9.35 10.58 -11.42
C ILE A 288 9.08 9.05 -11.38
N PRO A 289 7.93 8.52 -11.82
CA PRO A 289 7.70 7.09 -11.87
C PRO A 289 8.69 6.33 -12.76
N ASP A 290 9.20 6.92 -13.83
CA ASP A 290 10.17 6.25 -14.70
C ASP A 290 11.51 6.03 -13.99
N TRP A 291 11.94 6.99 -13.14
CA TRP A 291 13.12 6.80 -12.30
C TRP A 291 12.89 5.66 -11.28
N PHE A 292 11.74 5.63 -10.63
CA PHE A 292 11.38 4.58 -9.67
C PHE A 292 11.35 3.17 -10.32
N GLU A 293 10.83 3.05 -11.55
CA GLU A 293 10.83 1.78 -12.27
C GLU A 293 12.22 1.40 -12.81
N TRP A 294 13.07 2.39 -13.14
CA TRP A 294 14.46 2.13 -13.45
C TRP A 294 15.22 1.54 -12.24
N GLU A 295 15.02 2.07 -11.04
CA GLU A 295 15.59 1.49 -9.82
C GLU A 295 15.11 0.05 -9.58
N ARG A 296 13.83 -0.21 -9.83
CA ARG A 296 13.29 -1.57 -9.77
C ARG A 296 14.01 -2.50 -10.73
N GLU A 297 14.25 -2.08 -11.95
CA GLU A 297 14.96 -2.87 -12.95
C GLU A 297 16.42 -3.13 -12.53
N GLN A 298 17.11 -2.15 -11.90
CA GLN A 298 18.45 -2.38 -11.37
C GLN A 298 18.44 -3.50 -10.31
N VAL A 299 17.47 -3.49 -9.40
CA VAL A 299 17.29 -4.55 -8.40
C VAL A 299 17.00 -5.90 -9.06
N ARG A 300 16.15 -5.91 -10.09
CA ARG A 300 15.86 -7.12 -10.86
C ARG A 300 17.11 -7.71 -11.52
N GLN A 301 17.97 -6.86 -12.09
CA GLN A 301 19.25 -7.28 -12.69
C GLN A 301 20.19 -7.86 -11.63
N GLN A 302 20.30 -7.24 -10.45
CA GLN A 302 21.10 -7.78 -9.34
C GLN A 302 20.60 -9.17 -8.91
N ILE A 303 19.27 -9.38 -8.87
CA ILE A 303 18.68 -10.69 -8.55
C ILE A 303 19.04 -11.72 -9.62
N LEU A 304 18.89 -11.39 -10.89
CA LEU A 304 19.17 -12.29 -12.00
C LEU A 304 20.67 -12.65 -12.13
N ALA A 305 21.55 -11.73 -11.75
CA ALA A 305 23.00 -11.94 -11.69
C ALA A 305 23.42 -12.76 -10.46
N GLY A 306 22.52 -13.05 -9.51
CA GLY A 306 22.85 -13.73 -8.25
C GLY A 306 23.61 -12.84 -7.25
N GLU A 307 23.61 -11.54 -7.46
CA GLU A 307 24.34 -10.57 -6.63
C GLU A 307 23.48 -10.03 -5.48
N TYR A 308 22.14 -10.22 -5.54
CA TYR A 308 21.24 -9.72 -4.52
C TYR A 308 21.22 -10.63 -3.29
N CYS A 309 21.65 -10.10 -2.17
CA CYS A 309 21.44 -10.67 -0.84
C CYS A 309 21.45 -9.52 0.18
N TYR A 310 20.43 -9.48 1.02
CA TYR A 310 20.37 -8.55 2.15
C TYR A 310 20.55 -9.33 3.44
N GLU A 311 21.47 -8.86 4.29
CA GLU A 311 21.66 -9.34 5.65
C GLU A 311 21.88 -8.12 6.57
N ASP A 312 21.19 -8.07 7.70
CA ASP A 312 21.33 -7.01 8.68
C ASP A 312 20.94 -7.49 10.08
N GLU A 313 21.43 -6.80 11.09
CA GLU A 313 20.95 -6.91 12.46
C GLU A 313 20.03 -5.72 12.77
N VAL A 314 18.74 -5.98 12.86
CA VAL A 314 17.70 -4.97 13.01
C VAL A 314 17.14 -4.93 14.43
N ASP A 315 16.67 -3.76 14.86
CA ASP A 315 15.78 -3.69 16.02
C ASP A 315 14.38 -4.09 15.59
N ILE A 316 13.77 -5.02 16.32
CA ILE A 316 12.49 -5.62 15.93
C ILE A 316 11.42 -5.43 16.99
N TYR A 317 10.22 -5.13 16.52
CA TYR A 317 9.01 -5.06 17.32
C TYR A 317 7.96 -6.00 16.73
N SER A 318 7.36 -6.82 17.57
CA SER A 318 6.26 -7.70 17.21
C SER A 318 4.92 -7.04 17.50
N PHE A 319 3.93 -7.34 16.69
CA PHE A 319 2.56 -6.84 16.83
C PHE A 319 1.54 -7.99 16.77
N PRO A 320 1.56 -8.91 17.76
CA PRO A 320 0.69 -10.09 17.77
C PRO A 320 -0.78 -9.75 18.04
N ARG A 321 -1.02 -8.54 18.59
CA ARG A 321 -2.37 -8.05 18.95
C ARG A 321 -2.50 -6.58 18.57
N CYS A 322 -3.68 -6.16 18.15
CA CYS A 322 -3.96 -4.77 17.77
C CYS A 322 -3.85 -3.73 18.90
N TYR A 323 -3.43 -4.13 20.11
CA TYR A 323 -3.34 -3.18 21.24
C TYR A 323 -1.93 -2.81 21.61
N ARG A 324 -0.93 -3.63 21.27
CA ARG A 324 0.40 -3.46 21.84
C ARG A 324 1.49 -3.99 20.92
N PHE A 325 2.44 -3.14 20.64
CA PHE A 325 3.73 -3.52 20.11
C PHE A 325 4.64 -4.05 21.23
N ILE A 326 5.43 -5.06 20.94
CA ILE A 326 6.33 -5.73 21.88
C ILE A 326 7.73 -5.63 21.34
N PRO A 327 8.67 -4.95 22.05
CA PRO A 327 10.06 -4.97 21.65
C PRO A 327 10.63 -6.38 21.85
N LEU A 328 11.17 -6.94 20.79
CA LEU A 328 11.85 -8.24 20.83
C LEU A 328 13.37 -8.11 20.98
N GLY A 329 13.91 -6.88 20.82
CA GLY A 329 15.34 -6.60 20.80
C GLY A 329 15.92 -6.71 19.40
N ARG A 330 17.18 -7.10 19.28
CA ARG A 330 17.87 -7.27 18.01
C ARG A 330 17.63 -8.65 17.42
N ALA A 331 17.52 -8.71 16.10
CA ALA A 331 17.38 -9.94 15.34
C ALA A 331 18.16 -9.84 14.03
N LYS A 332 18.67 -10.98 13.57
CA LYS A 332 19.29 -11.10 12.25
C LYS A 332 18.19 -11.29 11.22
N VAL A 333 18.15 -10.41 10.22
CA VAL A 333 17.27 -10.53 9.06
C VAL A 333 18.10 -10.87 7.83
N ARG A 334 17.61 -11.81 7.03
CA ARG A 334 18.16 -12.11 5.71
C ARG A 334 17.04 -12.13 4.69
N HIS A 335 17.30 -11.58 3.50
CA HIS A 335 16.43 -11.67 2.35
C HIS A 335 17.22 -12.03 1.10
N SER A 336 16.85 -13.10 0.44
CA SER A 336 17.56 -13.62 -0.75
C SER A 336 16.59 -14.27 -1.74
N PHE A 337 17.07 -14.50 -2.97
CA PHE A 337 16.26 -15.09 -4.03
C PHE A 337 15.67 -16.43 -3.62
N ASP A 338 16.49 -17.39 -3.20
CA ASP A 338 16.04 -18.75 -2.85
C ASP A 338 15.40 -18.85 -1.46
N GLY A 339 15.88 -18.04 -0.50
CA GLY A 339 15.49 -18.15 0.91
C GLY A 339 14.26 -17.31 1.28
N GLY A 340 13.89 -16.31 0.46
CA GLY A 340 12.91 -15.32 0.90
C GLY A 340 13.38 -14.54 2.14
N PHE A 341 12.46 -14.19 3.03
CA PHE A 341 12.80 -13.58 4.32
C PHE A 341 13.01 -14.61 5.42
N THR A 342 14.10 -14.47 6.16
CA THR A 342 14.29 -15.13 7.46
C THR A 342 14.59 -14.09 8.53
N ILE A 343 14.05 -14.29 9.72
CA ILE A 343 14.27 -13.46 10.89
C ILE A 343 14.63 -14.37 12.06
N ASP A 344 15.84 -14.21 12.59
CA ASP A 344 16.43 -15.03 13.65
C ASP A 344 16.77 -14.17 14.87
N GLY A 345 16.20 -14.51 16.03
CA GLY A 345 16.40 -13.72 17.23
C GLY A 345 16.14 -14.50 18.51
N HIS A 346 16.30 -13.80 19.63
CA HIS A 346 16.00 -14.35 20.95
C HIS A 346 15.04 -13.40 21.69
N TYR A 347 14.02 -13.97 22.29
CA TYR A 347 13.10 -13.24 23.14
C TYR A 347 13.02 -13.90 24.51
N ARG A 348 13.44 -13.20 25.57
CA ARG A 348 13.51 -13.73 26.95
C ARG A 348 14.32 -15.03 27.07
N GLY A 349 15.42 -15.11 26.32
CA GLY A 349 16.32 -16.27 26.31
C GLY A 349 15.90 -17.42 25.40
N GLU A 350 14.69 -17.37 24.82
CA GLU A 350 14.20 -18.39 23.88
C GLU A 350 14.47 -17.95 22.45
N TYR A 351 15.05 -18.82 21.64
CA TYR A 351 15.28 -18.62 20.21
C TYR A 351 13.96 -18.65 19.43
N TYR A 352 13.81 -17.73 18.48
CA TYR A 352 12.74 -17.77 17.47
C TYR A 352 13.29 -17.66 16.06
N HIS A 353 12.59 -18.29 15.14
CA HIS A 353 12.89 -18.26 13.71
C HIS A 353 11.60 -18.04 12.93
N ILE A 354 11.59 -17.01 12.09
CA ILE A 354 10.47 -16.68 11.22
C ILE A 354 10.95 -16.80 9.80
N HIS A 355 10.19 -17.53 8.99
CA HIS A 355 10.53 -17.73 7.58
C HIS A 355 9.33 -17.41 6.70
N ARG A 356 9.57 -16.57 5.71
CA ARG A 356 8.62 -16.27 4.65
C ARG A 356 9.24 -16.67 3.31
N PRO A 357 8.83 -17.81 2.74
CA PRO A 357 9.35 -18.28 1.46
C PRO A 357 9.14 -17.26 0.33
N PRO A 358 9.95 -17.27 -0.75
CA PRO A 358 9.86 -16.30 -1.85
C PRO A 358 8.47 -16.15 -2.45
N LYS A 359 7.72 -17.26 -2.58
CA LYS A 359 6.34 -17.27 -3.15
C LYS A 359 5.26 -16.84 -2.15
N SER A 360 5.60 -16.56 -0.91
CA SER A 360 4.62 -16.24 0.13
C SER A 360 4.40 -14.74 0.33
N LEU A 361 5.28 -13.90 -0.21
CA LEU A 361 5.23 -12.44 -0.12
C LEU A 361 5.22 -11.85 -1.52
N ASN A 362 4.07 -11.37 -1.98
CA ASN A 362 3.95 -10.71 -3.27
C ASN A 362 4.36 -9.23 -3.23
N SER A 363 4.54 -8.66 -2.06
CA SER A 363 5.08 -7.33 -1.81
C SER A 363 5.55 -7.20 -0.36
N LEU A 364 6.26 -6.13 -0.05
CA LEU A 364 6.70 -5.78 1.30
C LEU A 364 6.02 -4.47 1.73
N HIS A 365 5.52 -4.45 2.95
CA HIS A 365 5.04 -3.21 3.53
C HIS A 365 6.21 -2.41 4.10
N VAL A 366 6.30 -1.15 3.71
CA VAL A 366 7.29 -0.19 4.20
C VAL A 366 6.59 1.02 4.80
N GLU A 367 7.21 1.63 5.80
CA GLU A 367 6.74 2.83 6.47
C GLU A 367 7.85 3.85 6.50
N TYR A 368 7.58 5.05 5.99
CA TYR A 368 8.50 6.18 6.07
C TYR A 368 8.21 7.00 7.32
N ASP A 369 9.27 7.35 8.08
CA ASP A 369 9.17 8.10 9.35
C ASP A 369 8.17 7.51 10.33
N PHE A 370 8.13 6.20 10.48
CA PHE A 370 7.20 5.51 11.38
C PHE A 370 7.52 5.85 12.83
N HIS A 371 6.79 6.81 13.39
CA HIS A 371 7.14 7.50 14.63
C HIS A 371 6.56 6.88 15.90
N ARG A 372 6.08 5.63 15.86
CA ARG A 372 5.59 5.01 17.10
C ARG A 372 6.68 4.76 18.12
N PHE A 373 7.91 4.45 17.66
CA PHE A 373 9.07 4.13 18.49
C PHE A 373 10.26 4.99 18.16
N ARG A 374 10.52 5.17 16.88
CA ARG A 374 11.59 5.96 16.30
C ARG A 374 11.03 6.75 15.13
N LYS A 375 11.58 7.89 14.82
CA LYS A 375 11.21 8.64 13.59
C LYS A 375 12.07 8.13 12.43
N GLU A 376 12.03 6.84 12.18
CA GLU A 376 12.88 6.16 11.19
C GLU A 376 12.03 5.34 10.23
N ASN A 377 12.58 5.06 9.06
CA ASN A 377 11.96 4.17 8.10
C ASN A 377 12.04 2.73 8.60
N CYS A 378 10.99 1.96 8.38
CA CYS A 378 10.96 0.54 8.73
C CYS A 378 10.17 -0.26 7.69
N PHE A 379 10.31 -1.58 7.74
CA PHE A 379 9.49 -2.51 6.99
C PHE A 379 8.86 -3.53 7.94
N ASP A 380 7.74 -4.12 7.54
CA ASP A 380 7.15 -5.22 8.30
C ASP A 380 6.98 -6.50 7.50
N VAL A 381 7.27 -7.59 8.18
CA VAL A 381 7.05 -8.95 7.69
C VAL A 381 5.94 -9.58 8.53
N SER A 382 4.80 -9.85 7.89
CA SER A 382 3.65 -10.43 8.58
C SER A 382 3.54 -11.94 8.38
N THR A 383 3.12 -12.64 9.45
CA THR A 383 2.64 -14.02 9.44
C THR A 383 1.12 -14.04 9.68
N GLU A 384 0.49 -15.19 9.74
CA GLU A 384 -0.93 -15.29 10.06
C GLU A 384 -1.26 -14.80 11.48
N THR A 385 -0.30 -14.88 12.39
CA THR A 385 -0.49 -14.62 13.83
C THR A 385 0.19 -13.36 14.32
N ASP A 386 1.19 -12.83 13.59
CA ASP A 386 2.03 -11.72 14.04
C ASP A 386 2.48 -10.82 12.88
N SER A 387 2.93 -9.60 13.20
CA SER A 387 3.59 -8.69 12.28
C SER A 387 4.87 -8.17 12.94
N PHE A 388 5.99 -8.32 12.25
CA PHE A 388 7.33 -8.00 12.74
C PHE A 388 7.82 -6.73 12.06
N TYR A 389 7.88 -5.63 12.82
CA TYR A 389 8.37 -4.32 12.37
C TYR A 389 9.88 -4.28 12.58
N CYS A 390 10.62 -4.18 11.49
CA CYS A 390 12.07 -4.24 11.43
C CYS A 390 12.64 -2.86 11.12
N TYR A 391 13.52 -2.36 11.98
CA TYR A 391 14.24 -1.10 11.79
C TYR A 391 15.67 -1.44 11.35
N PRO A 392 15.98 -1.30 10.04
CA PRO A 392 17.30 -1.64 9.50
C PRO A 392 18.37 -0.65 9.93
N THR A 393 19.64 -1.08 9.91
CA THR A 393 20.80 -0.23 10.19
C THR A 393 20.89 0.93 9.20
N ASN A 394 20.62 0.66 7.90
CA ASN A 394 20.42 1.69 6.90
C ASN A 394 18.92 1.87 6.65
N PRO A 395 18.26 2.93 7.15
CA PRO A 395 16.84 3.13 7.01
C PRO A 395 16.39 3.39 5.55
N ASP A 396 17.28 3.73 4.63
CA ASP A 396 16.97 4.01 3.23
C ASP A 396 16.89 2.75 2.36
N ILE A 397 17.24 1.58 2.91
CA ILE A 397 17.20 0.28 2.21
C ILE A 397 15.77 -0.20 1.91
N ILE A 398 14.74 0.31 2.61
CA ILE A 398 13.40 -0.28 2.62
C ILE A 398 12.72 -0.28 1.24
N THR A 399 12.95 0.75 0.42
CA THR A 399 12.44 0.80 -0.95
C THR A 399 13.08 -0.28 -1.81
N LYS A 400 14.40 -0.48 -1.72
CA LYS A 400 15.10 -1.56 -2.40
C LYS A 400 14.59 -2.94 -1.97
N LEU A 401 14.34 -3.14 -0.67
CA LEU A 401 13.76 -4.39 -0.14
C LEU A 401 12.35 -4.65 -0.69
N ALA A 402 11.54 -3.60 -0.84
CA ALA A 402 10.22 -3.73 -1.44
C ALA A 402 10.31 -4.17 -2.90
N PHE A 403 11.18 -3.55 -3.69
CA PHE A 403 11.43 -3.97 -5.08
C PHE A 403 11.91 -5.42 -5.15
N ALA A 404 12.92 -5.76 -4.36
CA ALA A 404 13.46 -7.12 -4.35
C ALA A 404 12.40 -8.16 -4.00
N THR A 405 11.54 -7.87 -3.02
CA THR A 405 10.45 -8.78 -2.65
C THR A 405 9.50 -9.02 -3.81
N GLU A 406 9.08 -7.95 -4.49
CA GLU A 406 8.17 -8.03 -5.63
C GLU A 406 8.79 -8.74 -6.83
N GLU A 407 10.05 -8.46 -7.15
CA GLU A 407 10.75 -9.10 -8.28
C GLU A 407 11.08 -10.57 -7.99
N ILE A 408 11.49 -10.92 -6.78
CA ILE A 408 11.67 -12.31 -6.35
C ILE A 408 10.36 -13.08 -6.47
N TYR A 409 9.25 -12.52 -6.00
CA TYR A 409 7.94 -13.14 -6.13
C TYR A 409 7.57 -13.39 -7.60
N LYS A 410 7.70 -12.37 -8.48
CA LYS A 410 7.41 -12.47 -9.92
C LYS A 410 8.26 -13.52 -10.61
N LEU A 411 9.56 -13.58 -10.31
CA LEU A 411 10.49 -14.56 -10.91
C LEU A 411 10.21 -16.00 -10.48
N HIS A 412 9.59 -16.20 -9.31
CA HIS A 412 9.16 -17.51 -8.84
C HIS A 412 7.77 -17.92 -9.30
N LEU A 413 7.00 -17.04 -9.93
CA LEU A 413 5.73 -17.43 -10.54
C LEU A 413 5.97 -18.32 -11.76
N PRO A 414 5.12 -19.33 -11.98
CA PRO A 414 5.21 -20.13 -13.19
C PRO A 414 5.05 -19.21 -14.41
N THR A 415 5.97 -19.31 -15.36
CA THR A 415 5.87 -18.62 -16.65
C THR A 415 4.53 -19.01 -17.28
N LYS A 416 3.57 -18.08 -17.37
CA LYS A 416 2.35 -18.36 -18.13
C LYS A 416 2.79 -18.59 -19.58
N VAL A 417 2.79 -19.85 -20.02
CA VAL A 417 2.98 -20.18 -21.43
C VAL A 417 1.90 -19.39 -22.18
N LYS A 418 2.30 -18.46 -23.03
CA LYS A 418 1.38 -17.82 -23.97
C LYS A 418 0.91 -18.92 -24.92
N VAL A 419 -0.30 -19.44 -24.67
CA VAL A 419 -1.03 -20.27 -25.64
C VAL A 419 -1.75 -19.33 -26.58
#